data_b72c91f7e101a3766dcf7da1425fb55b
#
_entry.id   b72c91f7e101a3766dcf7da1425fb55b
#
_cell.length_a   1.000
_cell.length_b   1.000
_cell.length_c   1.000
_cell.angle_alpha   90.00
_cell.angle_beta   90.00
_cell.angle_gamma   90.00
#
_symmetry.space_group_name_H-M   'P 1'
#
loop_
_entity.id
_entity.type
_entity.pdbx_description
1 polymer ?
#
loop_
_entity_poly.entity_id
_entity_poly.type
_entity_poly.pdbx_seq_one_letter_code
_entity_poly.pdbx_strand_id
1 'polypeptide(L)'
;YHWKYRAERAARDPAVILYSGGTTGTTKGISLSNLNFNALALQIVATNTMFRPGDKMLAAMPIFHGFGLGVSIHSMLANGGRCILVPRFTAESYAKLIKKYRCNFIAGVPTLYEALLRQPCMNGVDLSCLKGVFAGGDSLSVELKKRFDKFLYDHNASIQVREGYGTTECVTASCLTPANRYKEGSIGQPFPDTFYKIVKPGTTEEVPYGEEGEICISGPTVMLGYVNHPEENAQTLRVHDDGRTWVHTGDLGMMDSEGFIYFRQRIKRMIITSGYNVYPSQLENILDAHEAIQMSCVIGIPDPYKMQKVKAFIMLKPGFSPTEEVKNSIIDYCRKNIAKYALPYDIEFRAALPKTLVGKVAYRELEQAELEKMKKAAEMKAESESENKNGNAEKKEDSKKTGNR
;
A
#
# COMPACT_ATOMS: atom_id res chain seq x y z
N TYR A 1 -17.14 31.07 -18.49
CA TYR A 1 -17.59 29.72 -18.90
C TYR A 1 -18.99 29.83 -19.49
N HIS A 2 -19.15 29.46 -20.75
CA HIS A 2 -20.45 29.59 -21.40
C HIS A 2 -21.18 28.24 -21.31
N TRP A 3 -22.42 28.25 -20.75
CA TRP A 3 -23.24 27.04 -20.55
C TRP A 3 -23.43 26.20 -21.83
N LYS A 4 -23.34 26.78 -23.04
CA LYS A 4 -23.43 26.08 -24.34
C LYS A 4 -22.36 24.99 -24.56
N TYR A 5 -21.29 25.00 -23.75
CA TYR A 5 -20.24 23.95 -23.79
C TYR A 5 -20.48 22.84 -22.76
N ARG A 6 -21.58 22.90 -22.01
CA ARG A 6 -21.95 21.84 -21.08
C ARG A 6 -22.44 20.63 -21.87
N ALA A 7 -21.72 19.49 -21.74
CA ALA A 7 -22.20 18.21 -22.24
C ALA A 7 -23.28 17.66 -21.30
N GLU A 8 -24.38 17.19 -21.86
CA GLU A 8 -25.36 16.42 -21.09
C GLU A 8 -24.81 15.00 -20.89
N ARG A 9 -24.75 14.56 -19.65
CA ARG A 9 -24.26 13.24 -19.26
C ARG A 9 -25.11 12.69 -18.13
N ALA A 10 -25.42 11.39 -18.21
CA ALA A 10 -26.09 10.68 -17.13
C ALA A 10 -25.10 10.35 -15.99
N ALA A 11 -25.65 10.13 -14.81
CA ALA A 11 -24.85 9.79 -13.63
C ALA A 11 -23.97 8.53 -13.83
N ARG A 12 -24.47 7.55 -14.57
CA ARG A 12 -23.78 6.28 -14.84
C ARG A 12 -22.95 6.28 -16.12
N ASP A 13 -22.90 7.39 -16.86
CA ASP A 13 -22.00 7.48 -18.01
C ASP A 13 -20.54 7.41 -17.57
N PRO A 14 -19.65 6.75 -18.33
CA PRO A 14 -18.22 6.77 -18.09
C PRO A 14 -17.69 8.19 -18.09
N ALA A 15 -16.92 8.54 -17.04
CA ALA A 15 -16.31 9.85 -16.88
C ALA A 15 -14.79 9.78 -16.98
N VAL A 16 -14.18 8.74 -16.42
CA VAL A 16 -12.73 8.59 -16.29
C VAL A 16 -12.34 7.13 -16.45
N ILE A 17 -11.22 6.88 -17.12
CA ILE A 17 -10.52 5.58 -17.07
C ILE A 17 -9.23 5.80 -16.28
N LEU A 18 -9.12 5.12 -15.15
CA LEU A 18 -7.89 5.06 -14.36
C LEU A 18 -7.20 3.73 -14.61
N TYR A 19 -5.87 3.76 -14.66
CA TYR A 19 -5.10 2.54 -14.82
C TYR A 19 -4.59 2.04 -13.47
N SER A 20 -4.90 0.80 -13.12
CA SER A 20 -4.26 0.15 -12.00
C SER A 20 -2.84 -0.28 -12.40
N GLY A 21 -1.85 0.01 -11.57
CA GLY A 21 -0.57 -0.67 -11.64
C GLY A 21 -0.78 -2.13 -11.24
N GLY A 22 -1.15 -2.97 -12.23
CA GLY A 22 -1.54 -4.35 -11.97
C GLY A 22 -0.48 -5.11 -11.19
N THR A 23 -0.92 -5.76 -10.12
CA THR A 23 -0.10 -6.74 -9.39
C THR A 23 0.23 -7.97 -10.24
N THR A 24 -0.32 -8.09 -11.46
CA THR A 24 -0.17 -9.21 -12.40
C THR A 24 0.67 -8.89 -13.64
N GLY A 25 1.29 -7.71 -13.73
CA GLY A 25 2.16 -7.32 -14.86
C GLY A 25 1.45 -6.55 -15.99
N THR A 26 0.15 -6.72 -16.20
CA THR A 26 -0.63 -5.93 -17.18
C THR A 26 -1.44 -4.85 -16.46
N THR A 27 -1.30 -3.60 -16.91
CA THR A 27 -2.15 -2.50 -16.43
C THR A 27 -3.56 -2.65 -17.00
N LYS A 28 -4.58 -2.50 -16.14
CA LYS A 28 -5.99 -2.56 -16.55
C LYS A 28 -6.60 -1.17 -16.49
N GLY A 29 -7.38 -0.82 -17.51
CA GLY A 29 -8.18 0.40 -17.52
C GLY A 29 -9.46 0.18 -16.71
N ILE A 30 -9.63 0.94 -15.64
CA ILE A 30 -10.80 0.90 -14.75
C ILE A 30 -11.74 2.01 -15.17
N SER A 31 -12.92 1.65 -15.69
CA SER A 31 -13.95 2.60 -16.12
C SER A 31 -14.76 3.06 -14.91
N LEU A 32 -14.76 4.36 -14.66
CA LEU A 32 -15.45 5.01 -13.55
C LEU A 32 -16.45 6.04 -14.07
N SER A 33 -17.64 6.06 -13.47
CA SER A 33 -18.73 6.93 -13.88
C SER A 33 -18.71 8.30 -13.20
N ASN A 34 -19.54 9.22 -13.70
CA ASN A 34 -19.82 10.49 -13.01
C ASN A 34 -20.33 10.26 -11.59
N LEU A 35 -21.21 9.25 -11.41
CA LEU A 35 -21.73 8.89 -10.08
C LEU A 35 -20.61 8.50 -9.12
N ASN A 36 -19.66 7.67 -9.57
CA ASN A 36 -18.58 7.19 -8.71
C ASN A 36 -17.76 8.35 -8.11
N PHE A 37 -17.36 9.30 -8.97
CA PHE A 37 -16.58 10.46 -8.52
C PHE A 37 -17.39 11.41 -7.65
N ASN A 38 -18.65 11.71 -8.00
CA ASN A 38 -19.51 12.62 -7.25
C ASN A 38 -19.90 12.03 -5.88
N ALA A 39 -20.18 10.72 -5.83
CA ALA A 39 -20.44 10.01 -4.59
C ALA A 39 -19.23 10.09 -3.64
N LEU A 40 -18.03 9.79 -4.13
CA LEU A 40 -16.82 9.94 -3.33
C LEU A 40 -16.66 11.36 -2.78
N ALA A 41 -16.91 12.39 -3.61
CA ALA A 41 -16.79 13.78 -3.19
C ALA A 41 -17.72 14.12 -2.03
N LEU A 42 -18.98 13.67 -2.08
CA LEU A 42 -19.96 13.84 -1.02
C LEU A 42 -19.62 13.05 0.24
N GLN A 43 -19.19 11.81 0.10
CA GLN A 43 -18.76 10.93 1.18
C GLN A 43 -17.59 11.51 1.98
N ILE A 44 -16.59 12.08 1.28
CA ILE A 44 -15.44 12.72 1.91
C ILE A 44 -15.88 13.90 2.75
N VAL A 45 -16.77 14.75 2.26
CA VAL A 45 -17.26 15.91 3.01
C VAL A 45 -18.15 15.49 4.18
N ALA A 46 -19.01 14.48 3.98
CA ALA A 46 -19.85 13.94 5.04
C ALA A 46 -19.04 13.37 6.22
N THR A 47 -17.87 12.81 5.95
CA THR A 47 -16.95 12.28 6.98
C THR A 47 -15.98 13.33 7.54
N ASN A 48 -15.95 14.54 6.97
CA ASN A 48 -15.06 15.64 7.36
C ASN A 48 -15.87 16.88 7.73
N THR A 49 -16.53 16.83 8.87
CA THR A 49 -17.44 17.88 9.37
C THR A 49 -16.78 19.27 9.53
N MET A 50 -15.45 19.33 9.55
CA MET A 50 -14.68 20.58 9.60
C MET A 50 -14.48 21.24 8.23
N PHE A 51 -14.79 20.55 7.12
CA PHE A 51 -14.68 21.12 5.78
C PHE A 51 -15.63 22.32 5.61
N ARG A 52 -15.14 23.36 4.95
CA ARG A 52 -15.90 24.55 4.56
C ARG A 52 -15.52 24.93 3.12
N PRO A 53 -16.47 25.46 2.32
CA PRO A 53 -16.15 26.08 1.03
C PRO A 53 -15.01 27.10 1.17
N GLY A 54 -14.06 27.06 0.22
CA GLY A 54 -12.85 27.90 0.27
C GLY A 54 -11.65 27.26 0.98
N ASP A 55 -11.82 26.16 1.71
CA ASP A 55 -10.71 25.42 2.29
C ASP A 55 -9.75 24.91 1.20
N LYS A 56 -8.48 24.76 1.57
CA LYS A 56 -7.38 24.45 0.65
C LYS A 56 -6.83 23.06 0.90
N MET A 57 -6.68 22.29 -0.17
CA MET A 57 -5.95 21.02 -0.21
C MET A 57 -4.61 21.19 -0.90
N LEU A 58 -3.53 20.71 -0.31
CA LEU A 58 -2.25 20.59 -1.00
C LEU A 58 -2.22 19.26 -1.78
N ALA A 59 -2.46 19.35 -3.08
CA ALA A 59 -2.65 18.20 -3.96
C ALA A 59 -1.32 17.78 -4.58
N ALA A 60 -0.60 16.88 -3.91
CA ALA A 60 0.69 16.34 -4.37
C ALA A 60 0.59 14.92 -4.91
N MET A 61 -0.53 14.23 -4.65
CA MET A 61 -0.73 12.88 -5.19
C MET A 61 -0.94 12.94 -6.71
N PRO A 62 -0.38 11.96 -7.47
CA PRO A 62 -0.47 11.94 -8.92
C PRO A 62 -1.93 11.96 -9.41
N ILE A 63 -2.22 12.83 -10.39
CA ILE A 63 -3.58 12.99 -10.95
C ILE A 63 -4.04 11.80 -11.79
N PHE A 64 -3.12 10.96 -12.25
CA PHE A 64 -3.44 9.70 -12.95
C PHE A 64 -3.87 8.58 -12.00
N HIS A 65 -3.85 8.82 -10.68
CA HIS A 65 -4.31 7.91 -9.65
C HIS A 65 -5.53 8.49 -8.93
N GLY A 66 -6.49 7.63 -8.56
CA GLY A 66 -7.73 8.05 -7.89
C GLY A 66 -7.49 8.87 -6.63
N PHE A 67 -6.41 8.63 -5.87
CA PHE A 67 -6.08 9.40 -4.68
C PHE A 67 -5.76 10.87 -5.00
N GLY A 68 -5.03 11.13 -6.09
CA GLY A 68 -4.79 12.50 -6.55
C GLY A 68 -6.05 13.11 -7.18
N LEU A 69 -6.62 12.43 -8.19
CA LEU A 69 -7.74 12.97 -8.94
C LEU A 69 -9.04 13.00 -8.12
N GLY A 70 -9.40 11.88 -7.47
CA GLY A 70 -10.68 11.75 -6.76
C GLY A 70 -10.67 12.48 -5.41
N VAL A 71 -9.70 12.15 -4.52
CA VAL A 71 -9.67 12.69 -3.16
C VAL A 71 -9.12 14.12 -3.13
N SER A 72 -7.95 14.35 -3.77
CA SER A 72 -7.27 15.64 -3.58
C SER A 72 -7.81 16.76 -4.47
N ILE A 73 -8.36 16.43 -5.65
CA ILE A 73 -8.81 17.43 -6.62
C ILE A 73 -10.34 17.46 -6.73
N HIS A 74 -10.95 16.38 -7.22
CA HIS A 74 -12.39 16.37 -7.51
C HIS A 74 -13.22 16.65 -6.29
N SER A 75 -12.95 15.97 -5.17
CA SER A 75 -13.72 16.17 -3.92
C SER A 75 -13.66 17.60 -3.39
N MET A 76 -12.50 18.23 -3.53
CA MET A 76 -12.36 19.64 -3.13
C MET A 76 -13.15 20.57 -4.04
N LEU A 77 -12.98 20.44 -5.36
CA LEU A 77 -13.62 21.33 -6.33
C LEU A 77 -15.14 21.17 -6.36
N ALA A 78 -15.63 19.92 -6.30
CA ALA A 78 -17.07 19.62 -6.27
C ALA A 78 -17.79 20.22 -5.07
N ASN A 79 -17.08 20.42 -3.95
CA ASN A 79 -17.61 20.99 -2.72
C ASN A 79 -17.18 22.45 -2.45
N GLY A 80 -16.68 23.16 -3.47
CA GLY A 80 -16.31 24.58 -3.36
C GLY A 80 -14.99 24.85 -2.65
N GLY A 81 -14.14 23.83 -2.48
CA GLY A 81 -12.77 23.97 -1.98
C GLY A 81 -11.80 24.46 -3.04
N ARG A 82 -10.53 24.55 -2.68
CA ARG A 82 -9.42 24.98 -3.54
C ARG A 82 -8.30 23.95 -3.53
N CYS A 83 -7.66 23.73 -4.68
CA CYS A 83 -6.53 22.84 -4.81
C CYS A 83 -5.25 23.63 -5.10
N ILE A 84 -4.21 23.39 -4.31
CA ILE A 84 -2.86 23.84 -4.59
C ILE A 84 -2.16 22.67 -5.29
N LEU A 85 -2.07 22.73 -6.62
CA LEU A 85 -1.48 21.64 -7.40
C LEU A 85 0.04 21.64 -7.25
N VAL A 86 0.61 20.46 -7.00
CA VAL A 86 2.05 20.22 -6.89
C VAL A 86 2.49 19.33 -8.03
N PRO A 87 2.96 19.88 -9.16
CA PRO A 87 3.28 19.10 -10.35
C PRO A 87 4.42 18.10 -10.14
N ARG A 88 5.36 18.45 -9.26
CA ARG A 88 6.49 17.59 -8.89
C ARG A 88 6.67 17.63 -7.38
N PHE A 89 6.52 16.47 -6.76
CA PHE A 89 6.74 16.33 -5.33
C PHE A 89 8.23 16.27 -5.00
N THR A 90 8.66 17.14 -4.09
CA THR A 90 9.83 16.94 -3.23
C THR A 90 9.40 17.29 -1.81
N ALA A 91 9.94 16.59 -0.82
CA ALA A 91 9.56 16.83 0.57
C ALA A 91 9.82 18.29 0.99
N GLU A 92 10.92 18.88 0.52
CA GLU A 92 11.25 20.28 0.79
C GLU A 92 10.24 21.25 0.16
N SER A 93 9.91 21.06 -1.14
CA SER A 93 8.95 21.94 -1.82
C SER A 93 7.56 21.83 -1.20
N TYR A 94 7.16 20.61 -0.82
CA TYR A 94 5.87 20.35 -0.17
C TYR A 94 5.79 21.06 1.19
N ALA A 95 6.83 20.96 2.01
CA ALA A 95 6.93 21.64 3.29
C ALA A 95 6.85 23.19 3.14
N LYS A 96 7.58 23.74 2.16
CA LYS A 96 7.51 25.17 1.83
C LYS A 96 6.10 25.61 1.40
N LEU A 97 5.40 24.77 0.62
CA LEU A 97 4.04 25.05 0.17
C LEU A 97 3.00 24.97 1.29
N ILE A 98 3.11 24.01 2.22
CA ILE A 98 2.28 23.97 3.43
C ILE A 98 2.40 25.29 4.18
N LYS A 99 3.62 25.73 4.45
CA LYS A 99 3.90 26.99 5.14
C LYS A 99 3.33 28.19 4.39
N LYS A 100 3.60 28.28 3.08
CA LYS A 100 3.20 29.42 2.25
C LYS A 100 1.69 29.58 2.14
N TYR A 101 0.97 28.48 1.86
CA TYR A 101 -0.45 28.52 1.54
C TYR A 101 -1.36 28.26 2.75
N ARG A 102 -0.80 27.82 3.88
CA ARG A 102 -1.55 27.45 5.10
C ARG A 102 -2.73 26.56 4.72
N CYS A 103 -2.45 25.42 4.08
CA CYS A 103 -3.47 24.49 3.61
C CYS A 103 -4.25 23.90 4.79
N ASN A 104 -5.54 23.63 4.56
CA ASN A 104 -6.44 23.05 5.58
C ASN A 104 -6.39 21.52 5.55
N PHE A 105 -6.09 20.95 4.40
CA PHE A 105 -6.03 19.51 4.20
C PHE A 105 -4.76 19.11 3.47
N ILE A 106 -4.19 17.99 3.90
CA ILE A 106 -3.11 17.29 3.22
C ILE A 106 -3.44 15.81 3.14
N ALA A 107 -3.07 15.20 2.02
CA ALA A 107 -3.26 13.77 1.77
C ALA A 107 -1.99 13.18 1.16
N GLY A 108 -1.63 11.99 1.57
CA GLY A 108 -0.43 11.34 1.08
C GLY A 108 -0.29 9.89 1.46
N VAL A 109 0.69 9.25 0.84
CA VAL A 109 1.15 7.92 1.22
C VAL A 109 2.09 7.99 2.44
N PRO A 110 2.27 6.91 3.21
CA PRO A 110 3.13 6.92 4.40
C PRO A 110 4.55 7.44 4.15
N THR A 111 5.14 7.11 2.98
CA THR A 111 6.48 7.59 2.60
C THR A 111 6.58 9.13 2.43
N LEU A 112 5.46 9.81 2.17
CA LEU A 112 5.40 11.27 2.14
C LEU A 112 5.55 11.81 3.56
N TYR A 113 4.84 11.28 4.53
CA TYR A 113 4.88 11.70 5.92
C TYR A 113 6.25 11.42 6.55
N GLU A 114 6.83 10.24 6.27
CA GLU A 114 8.19 9.93 6.68
C GLU A 114 9.22 10.94 6.12
N ALA A 115 9.04 11.36 4.86
CA ALA A 115 9.89 12.37 4.25
C ALA A 115 9.73 13.77 4.88
N LEU A 116 8.51 14.15 5.29
CA LEU A 116 8.23 15.42 5.95
C LEU A 116 8.86 15.52 7.33
N LEU A 117 8.83 14.45 8.12
CA LEU A 117 9.46 14.40 9.45
C LEU A 117 10.95 14.77 9.43
N ARG A 118 11.61 14.62 8.28
CA ARG A 118 13.06 14.89 8.12
C ARG A 118 13.37 16.26 7.53
N GLN A 119 12.35 17.07 7.23
CA GLN A 119 12.58 18.37 6.60
C GLN A 119 12.92 19.46 7.62
N PRO A 120 14.16 19.97 7.65
CA PRO A 120 14.53 21.02 8.60
C PRO A 120 13.67 22.28 8.45
N CYS A 121 13.16 22.56 7.24
CA CYS A 121 12.28 23.71 6.98
C CYS A 121 10.89 23.58 7.64
N MET A 122 10.54 22.42 8.21
CA MET A 122 9.35 22.24 9.03
C MET A 122 9.54 22.67 10.48
N ASN A 123 10.76 22.82 10.96
CA ASN A 123 11.01 23.24 12.34
C ASN A 123 10.35 24.60 12.64
N GLY A 124 9.52 24.63 13.69
CA GLY A 124 8.79 25.82 14.10
C GLY A 124 7.66 26.29 13.16
N VAL A 125 7.26 25.48 12.19
CA VAL A 125 6.11 25.79 11.32
C VAL A 125 4.81 25.63 12.11
N ASP A 126 3.97 26.64 12.13
CA ASP A 126 2.63 26.57 12.71
C ASP A 126 1.67 25.84 11.75
N LEU A 127 1.16 24.69 12.18
CA LEU A 127 0.20 23.86 11.46
C LEU A 127 -1.24 23.94 12.02
N SER A 128 -1.52 24.92 12.84
CA SER A 128 -2.85 25.15 13.43
C SER A 128 -3.98 25.33 12.40
N CYS A 129 -3.61 25.65 11.15
CA CYS A 129 -4.57 25.75 10.04
C CYS A 129 -5.07 24.40 9.51
N LEU A 130 -4.42 23.28 9.85
CA LEU A 130 -4.82 21.96 9.38
C LEU A 130 -6.13 21.51 10.05
N LYS A 131 -7.04 21.04 9.24
CA LYS A 131 -8.34 20.46 9.61
C LYS A 131 -8.40 18.96 9.33
N GLY A 132 -7.50 18.45 8.49
CA GLY A 132 -7.42 17.02 8.17
C GLY A 132 -6.10 16.64 7.53
N VAL A 133 -5.58 15.49 7.98
CA VAL A 133 -4.40 14.80 7.44
C VAL A 133 -4.77 13.37 7.14
N PHE A 134 -4.67 12.98 5.87
CA PHE A 134 -5.15 11.69 5.39
C PHE A 134 -3.99 10.84 4.86
N ALA A 135 -3.82 9.67 5.44
CA ALA A 135 -2.88 8.66 4.96
C ALA A 135 -3.62 7.53 4.26
N GLY A 136 -3.10 7.06 3.15
CA GLY A 136 -3.69 5.94 2.43
C GLY A 136 -2.84 5.47 1.26
N GLY A 137 -3.33 4.46 0.57
CA GLY A 137 -2.68 3.91 -0.61
C GLY A 137 -1.58 2.90 -0.31
N ASP A 138 -1.02 2.90 0.90
CA ASP A 138 -0.11 1.90 1.44
C ASP A 138 -0.36 1.77 2.95
N SER A 139 0.15 0.72 3.58
CA SER A 139 -0.01 0.50 5.01
C SER A 139 0.73 1.57 5.82
N LEU A 140 0.02 2.24 6.71
CA LEU A 140 0.62 3.17 7.67
C LEU A 140 1.02 2.39 8.93
N SER A 141 2.32 2.28 9.21
CA SER A 141 2.76 1.63 10.44
C SER A 141 2.30 2.42 11.68
N VAL A 142 1.97 1.71 12.74
CA VAL A 142 1.55 2.30 14.02
C VAL A 142 2.61 3.29 14.54
N GLU A 143 3.88 2.93 14.38
CA GLU A 143 5.02 3.77 14.80
C GLU A 143 5.09 5.08 13.99
N LEU A 144 4.98 5.02 12.66
CA LEU A 144 4.97 6.22 11.83
C LEU A 144 3.77 7.11 12.17
N LYS A 145 2.59 6.53 12.38
CA LYS A 145 1.41 7.28 12.82
C LYS A 145 1.68 8.03 14.13
N LYS A 146 2.19 7.35 15.16
CA LYS A 146 2.51 7.95 16.46
C LYS A 146 3.53 9.09 16.33
N ARG A 147 4.56 8.90 15.53
CA ARG A 147 5.59 9.92 15.27
C ARG A 147 5.01 11.13 14.53
N PHE A 148 4.15 10.92 13.55
CA PHE A 148 3.57 12.03 12.79
C PHE A 148 2.47 12.74 13.58
N ASP A 149 1.67 12.05 14.38
CA ASP A 149 0.70 12.66 15.30
C ASP A 149 1.41 13.54 16.34
N LYS A 150 2.53 13.08 16.89
CA LYS A 150 3.37 13.90 17.76
C LYS A 150 3.92 15.12 17.03
N PHE A 151 4.41 14.96 15.82
CA PHE A 151 4.87 16.07 14.97
C PHE A 151 3.76 17.12 14.75
N LEU A 152 2.53 16.69 14.44
CA LEU A 152 1.38 17.59 14.29
C LEU A 152 1.11 18.37 15.57
N TYR A 153 1.10 17.69 16.72
CA TYR A 153 0.92 18.30 18.02
C TYR A 153 2.01 19.33 18.36
N ASP A 154 3.27 18.96 18.16
CA ASP A 154 4.43 19.84 18.38
C ASP A 154 4.42 21.09 17.47
N HIS A 155 3.62 21.06 16.38
CA HIS A 155 3.44 22.14 15.42
C HIS A 155 2.03 22.81 15.52
N ASN A 156 1.38 22.75 16.68
CA ASN A 156 0.09 23.37 17.00
C ASN A 156 -1.12 22.82 16.22
N ALA A 157 -1.02 21.68 15.57
CA ALA A 157 -2.19 21.05 14.96
C ALA A 157 -2.95 20.21 16.00
N SER A 158 -4.25 20.49 16.19
CA SER A 158 -5.13 19.77 17.14
C SER A 158 -5.82 18.57 16.51
N ILE A 159 -5.18 17.92 15.54
CA ILE A 159 -5.71 16.79 14.78
C ILE A 159 -4.69 15.66 14.71
N GLN A 160 -5.17 14.48 14.37
CA GLN A 160 -4.35 13.30 14.13
C GLN A 160 -4.42 12.86 12.68
N VAL A 161 -3.44 12.06 12.24
CA VAL A 161 -3.49 11.38 10.95
C VAL A 161 -4.66 10.40 10.95
N ARG A 162 -5.49 10.50 9.93
CA ARG A 162 -6.59 9.57 9.68
C ARG A 162 -6.21 8.66 8.54
N GLU A 163 -6.18 7.37 8.82
CA GLU A 163 -5.90 6.36 7.80
C GLU A 163 -7.17 6.01 7.05
N GLY A 164 -7.06 5.90 5.73
CA GLY A 164 -8.11 5.47 4.85
C GLY A 164 -7.65 4.37 3.90
N TYR A 165 -8.60 3.57 3.47
CA TYR A 165 -8.38 2.48 2.54
C TYR A 165 -9.36 2.55 1.36
N GLY A 166 -8.93 1.98 0.26
CA GLY A 166 -9.74 1.76 -0.92
C GLY A 166 -8.91 1.27 -2.09
N THR A 167 -9.59 0.90 -3.14
CA THR A 167 -9.01 0.39 -4.39
C THR A 167 -9.38 1.31 -5.54
N THR A 168 -8.66 1.25 -6.64
CA THR A 168 -8.99 2.06 -7.83
C THR A 168 -10.37 1.70 -8.37
N GLU A 169 -10.81 0.46 -8.17
CA GLU A 169 -12.13 -0.06 -8.50
C GLU A 169 -13.28 0.62 -7.72
N CYS A 170 -12.95 1.35 -6.65
CA CYS A 170 -13.88 2.17 -5.86
C CYS A 170 -13.44 3.65 -5.80
N VAL A 171 -12.88 4.18 -6.88
CA VAL A 171 -12.31 5.56 -6.98
C VAL A 171 -11.22 5.83 -5.94
N THR A 172 -10.65 4.81 -5.29
CA THR A 172 -9.51 4.90 -4.36
C THR A 172 -9.82 4.98 -2.87
N ALA A 173 -10.96 5.52 -2.44
CA ALA A 173 -11.27 5.61 -1.01
C ALA A 173 -12.69 5.10 -0.74
N SER A 174 -12.82 4.25 0.27
CA SER A 174 -14.10 3.61 0.64
C SER A 174 -14.32 3.55 2.16
N CYS A 175 -13.27 3.77 2.96
CA CYS A 175 -13.36 3.93 4.41
C CYS A 175 -12.32 4.92 4.91
N LEU A 176 -12.50 5.40 6.14
CA LEU A 176 -11.61 6.35 6.80
C LEU A 176 -11.73 6.22 8.31
N THR A 177 -10.63 6.36 9.03
CA THR A 177 -10.64 6.50 10.49
C THR A 177 -11.54 7.68 10.89
N PRO A 178 -12.56 7.50 11.75
CA PRO A 178 -13.39 8.61 12.25
C PRO A 178 -12.56 9.68 12.98
N ALA A 179 -13.00 10.93 12.93
CA ALA A 179 -12.26 12.04 13.55
C ALA A 179 -12.18 11.97 15.08
N ASN A 180 -13.17 11.34 15.70
CA ASN A 180 -13.35 11.26 17.17
C ASN A 180 -13.16 9.85 17.75
N ARG A 181 -12.85 8.87 16.93
CA ARG A 181 -12.68 7.48 17.35
C ARG A 181 -11.51 6.83 16.58
N TYR A 182 -10.57 6.32 17.30
CA TYR A 182 -9.42 5.60 16.74
C TYR A 182 -9.30 4.22 17.37
N LYS A 183 -9.07 3.22 16.53
CA LYS A 183 -8.65 1.88 16.97
C LYS A 183 -7.32 1.55 16.28
N GLU A 184 -6.33 1.23 17.09
CA GLU A 184 -4.99 0.92 16.61
C GLU A 184 -5.00 -0.24 15.62
N GLY A 185 -4.30 -0.08 14.49
CA GLY A 185 -4.24 -1.06 13.41
C GLY A 185 -5.47 -1.13 12.51
N SER A 186 -6.52 -0.32 12.78
CA SER A 186 -7.68 -0.22 11.91
C SER A 186 -7.47 0.81 10.80
N ILE A 187 -7.96 0.51 9.61
CA ILE A 187 -8.06 1.42 8.47
C ILE A 187 -9.33 2.27 8.47
N GLY A 188 -10.12 2.22 9.55
CA GLY A 188 -11.30 3.05 9.77
C GLY A 188 -12.63 2.31 9.57
N GLN A 189 -13.68 3.10 9.38
CA GLN A 189 -15.04 2.65 9.13
C GLN A 189 -15.48 3.04 7.72
N PRO A 190 -16.44 2.29 7.10
CA PRO A 190 -16.96 2.59 5.77
C PRO A 190 -17.47 4.03 5.65
N PHE A 191 -17.34 4.60 4.47
CA PHE A 191 -18.02 5.86 4.14
C PHE A 191 -19.55 5.69 4.11
N PRO A 192 -20.33 6.77 4.24
CA PRO A 192 -21.77 6.70 4.04
C PRO A 192 -22.11 6.02 2.70
N ASP A 193 -23.17 5.21 2.68
CA ASP A 193 -23.63 4.40 1.52
C ASP A 193 -22.60 3.42 0.97
N THR A 194 -21.53 3.16 1.71
CA THR A 194 -20.55 2.12 1.37
C THR A 194 -20.69 0.96 2.32
N PHE A 195 -20.81 -0.25 1.77
CA PHE A 195 -21.01 -1.48 2.52
C PHE A 195 -19.76 -2.35 2.41
N TYR A 196 -19.40 -2.98 3.50
CA TYR A 196 -18.31 -3.94 3.60
C TYR A 196 -18.84 -5.29 4.02
N LYS A 197 -18.28 -6.32 3.42
CA LYS A 197 -18.38 -7.71 3.86
C LYS A 197 -17.00 -8.32 3.93
N ILE A 198 -16.80 -9.21 4.87
CA ILE A 198 -15.63 -10.09 4.91
C ILE A 198 -16.13 -11.48 4.55
N VAL A 199 -15.58 -12.05 3.47
CA VAL A 199 -16.04 -13.34 2.94
C VAL A 199 -14.90 -14.36 2.91
N LYS A 200 -15.21 -15.64 2.91
CA LYS A 200 -14.20 -16.68 2.64
C LYS A 200 -13.57 -16.44 1.26
N PRO A 201 -12.23 -16.41 1.16
CA PRO A 201 -11.57 -16.14 -0.11
C PRO A 201 -12.06 -17.03 -1.25
N GLY A 202 -12.36 -16.42 -2.39
CA GLY A 202 -12.88 -17.10 -3.57
C GLY A 202 -14.37 -17.42 -3.56
N THR A 203 -15.09 -17.14 -2.47
CA THR A 203 -16.52 -17.38 -2.32
C THR A 203 -17.30 -16.09 -2.08
N THR A 204 -18.62 -16.17 -1.91
CA THR A 204 -19.50 -15.08 -1.46
C THR A 204 -19.99 -15.27 -0.02
N GLU A 205 -19.52 -16.32 0.66
CA GLU A 205 -19.92 -16.68 2.02
C GLU A 205 -19.29 -15.74 3.04
N GLU A 206 -20.12 -14.98 3.75
CA GLU A 206 -19.69 -14.03 4.77
C GLU A 206 -19.18 -14.77 6.02
N VAL A 207 -18.09 -14.27 6.60
CA VAL A 207 -17.54 -14.77 7.87
C VAL A 207 -18.02 -13.93 9.05
N PRO A 208 -18.06 -14.47 10.28
CA PRO A 208 -18.40 -13.72 11.48
C PRO A 208 -17.48 -12.53 11.76
N TYR A 209 -17.96 -11.54 12.51
CA TYR A 209 -17.13 -10.44 12.99
C TYR A 209 -15.91 -10.96 13.77
N GLY A 210 -14.75 -10.38 13.49
CA GLY A 210 -13.47 -10.76 14.10
C GLY A 210 -12.74 -11.89 13.37
N GLU A 211 -13.37 -12.55 12.40
CA GLU A 211 -12.72 -13.54 11.55
C GLU A 211 -12.09 -12.90 10.30
N GLU A 212 -11.01 -13.51 9.82
CA GLU A 212 -10.31 -13.04 8.63
C GLU A 212 -10.90 -13.62 7.34
N GLY A 213 -10.98 -12.79 6.32
CA GLY A 213 -11.44 -13.19 4.99
C GLY A 213 -11.10 -12.13 3.95
N GLU A 214 -11.62 -12.29 2.73
CA GLU A 214 -11.49 -11.31 1.67
C GLU A 214 -12.42 -10.12 1.92
N ILE A 215 -11.87 -8.92 1.83
CA ILE A 215 -12.65 -7.67 1.90
C ILE A 215 -13.45 -7.52 0.61
N CYS A 216 -14.77 -7.41 0.73
CA CYS A 216 -15.67 -7.06 -0.37
C CYS A 216 -16.34 -5.72 -0.12
N ILE A 217 -16.48 -4.91 -1.17
CA ILE A 217 -17.01 -3.54 -1.11
C ILE A 217 -18.17 -3.39 -2.08
N SER A 218 -19.27 -2.78 -1.61
CA SER A 218 -20.40 -2.37 -2.45
C SER A 218 -20.79 -0.93 -2.14
N GLY A 219 -21.22 -0.18 -3.15
CA GLY A 219 -21.65 1.19 -2.97
C GLY A 219 -21.58 2.01 -4.26
N PRO A 220 -21.90 3.31 -4.18
CA PRO A 220 -22.00 4.17 -5.36
C PRO A 220 -20.64 4.49 -5.99
N THR A 221 -19.53 4.20 -5.33
CA THR A 221 -18.17 4.40 -5.87
C THR A 221 -17.65 3.21 -6.68
N VAL A 222 -18.36 2.07 -6.68
CA VAL A 222 -17.96 0.86 -7.41
C VAL A 222 -17.92 1.13 -8.91
N MET A 223 -16.82 0.73 -9.55
CA MET A 223 -16.54 0.91 -10.97
C MET A 223 -17.61 0.33 -11.90
N LEU A 224 -17.62 0.78 -13.13
CA LEU A 224 -18.42 0.15 -14.21
C LEU A 224 -17.80 -1.18 -14.67
N GLY A 225 -16.49 -1.31 -14.56
CA GLY A 225 -15.72 -2.51 -14.89
C GLY A 225 -14.36 -2.19 -15.48
N TYR A 226 -13.57 -3.23 -15.73
CA TYR A 226 -12.34 -3.15 -16.51
C TYR A 226 -12.65 -3.10 -18.00
N VAL A 227 -12.01 -2.19 -18.71
CA VAL A 227 -12.19 -1.99 -20.16
C VAL A 227 -11.59 -3.18 -20.90
N ASN A 228 -12.40 -3.85 -21.72
CA ASN A 228 -12.01 -5.02 -22.54
C ASN A 228 -11.48 -6.24 -21.75
N HIS A 229 -11.89 -6.39 -20.48
CA HIS A 229 -11.50 -7.51 -19.63
C HIS A 229 -12.72 -8.21 -18.99
N PRO A 230 -13.57 -8.91 -19.78
CA PRO A 230 -14.83 -9.50 -19.27
C PRO A 230 -14.59 -10.59 -18.21
N GLU A 231 -13.54 -11.39 -18.35
CA GLU A 231 -13.23 -12.46 -17.39
C GLU A 231 -12.84 -11.91 -16.02
N GLU A 232 -11.98 -10.89 -16.01
CA GLU A 232 -11.60 -10.23 -14.76
C GLU A 232 -12.77 -9.46 -14.14
N ASN A 233 -13.64 -8.90 -14.96
CA ASN A 233 -14.90 -8.29 -14.47
C ASN A 233 -15.75 -9.32 -13.73
N ALA A 234 -15.95 -10.50 -14.30
CA ALA A 234 -16.71 -11.57 -13.68
C ALA A 234 -16.08 -12.09 -12.37
N GLN A 235 -14.75 -12.03 -12.27
CA GLN A 235 -14.04 -12.41 -11.05
C GLN A 235 -14.08 -11.33 -9.96
N THR A 236 -14.05 -10.06 -10.36
CA THR A 236 -13.93 -8.92 -9.43
C THR A 236 -15.30 -8.35 -9.04
N LEU A 237 -16.24 -8.28 -9.96
CA LEU A 237 -17.60 -7.76 -9.74
C LEU A 237 -18.57 -8.95 -9.65
N ARG A 238 -18.97 -9.30 -8.42
CA ARG A 238 -19.88 -10.43 -8.20
C ARG A 238 -21.18 -9.96 -7.57
N VAL A 239 -22.29 -10.53 -8.00
CA VAL A 239 -23.58 -10.34 -7.34
C VAL A 239 -23.67 -11.36 -6.21
N HIS A 240 -23.90 -10.89 -4.96
CA HIS A 240 -24.11 -11.73 -3.80
C HIS A 240 -25.61 -11.98 -3.57
N ASP A 241 -25.94 -12.82 -2.59
CA ASP A 241 -27.33 -13.24 -2.29
C ASP A 241 -28.24 -12.05 -1.89
N ASP A 242 -27.65 -10.92 -1.47
CA ASP A 242 -28.37 -9.67 -1.18
C ASP A 242 -28.76 -8.86 -2.44
N GLY A 243 -28.46 -9.38 -3.63
CA GLY A 243 -28.72 -8.76 -4.93
C GLY A 243 -27.82 -7.58 -5.27
N ARG A 244 -26.83 -7.24 -4.43
CA ARG A 244 -25.88 -6.17 -4.67
C ARG A 244 -24.65 -6.66 -5.42
N THR A 245 -24.09 -5.80 -6.24
CA THR A 245 -22.77 -6.02 -6.85
C THR A 245 -21.68 -5.65 -5.84
N TRP A 246 -20.78 -6.58 -5.61
CA TRP A 246 -19.64 -6.45 -4.72
C TRP A 246 -18.32 -6.52 -5.47
N VAL A 247 -17.40 -5.63 -5.15
CA VAL A 247 -16.00 -5.72 -5.58
C VAL A 247 -15.28 -6.67 -4.66
N HIS A 248 -14.78 -7.76 -5.20
CA HIS A 248 -13.80 -8.65 -4.55
C HIS A 248 -12.43 -8.00 -4.68
N THR A 249 -11.90 -7.46 -3.58
CA THR A 249 -10.72 -6.59 -3.62
C THR A 249 -9.41 -7.36 -3.80
N GLY A 250 -9.41 -8.65 -3.50
CA GLY A 250 -8.19 -9.47 -3.38
C GLY A 250 -7.33 -9.10 -2.16
N ASP A 251 -7.91 -8.36 -1.22
CA ASP A 251 -7.27 -7.95 0.02
C ASP A 251 -7.89 -8.73 1.19
N LEU A 252 -7.05 -9.31 2.06
CA LEU A 252 -7.47 -9.94 3.30
C LEU A 252 -7.65 -8.90 4.40
N GLY A 253 -8.65 -9.11 5.22
CA GLY A 253 -8.90 -8.27 6.38
C GLY A 253 -9.94 -8.88 7.30
N MET A 254 -10.34 -8.14 8.29
CA MET A 254 -11.44 -8.47 9.18
C MET A 254 -12.23 -7.21 9.52
N MET A 255 -13.45 -7.39 10.01
CA MET A 255 -14.30 -6.34 10.53
C MET A 255 -14.71 -6.67 11.96
N ASP A 256 -14.63 -5.72 12.86
CA ASP A 256 -15.14 -5.93 14.23
C ASP A 256 -16.64 -5.59 14.34
N SER A 257 -17.24 -5.92 15.47
CA SER A 257 -18.66 -5.67 15.73
C SER A 257 -19.06 -4.20 15.80
N GLU A 258 -18.08 -3.28 15.84
CA GLU A 258 -18.30 -1.83 15.79
C GLU A 258 -18.11 -1.28 14.36
N GLY A 259 -17.84 -2.13 13.37
CA GLY A 259 -17.67 -1.79 11.97
C GLY A 259 -16.30 -1.20 11.62
N PHE A 260 -15.29 -1.35 12.49
CA PHE A 260 -13.92 -1.02 12.14
C PHE A 260 -13.31 -2.12 11.28
N ILE A 261 -12.65 -1.70 10.20
CA ILE A 261 -12.00 -2.60 9.25
C ILE A 261 -10.51 -2.67 9.58
N TYR A 262 -9.96 -3.87 9.52
CA TYR A 262 -8.53 -4.15 9.72
C TYR A 262 -8.00 -4.80 8.46
N PHE A 263 -7.15 -4.10 7.73
CA PHE A 263 -6.44 -4.64 6.60
C PHE A 263 -5.32 -5.58 7.08
N ARG A 264 -5.19 -6.74 6.46
CA ARG A 264 -4.12 -7.69 6.76
C ARG A 264 -3.06 -7.71 5.69
N GLN A 265 -3.44 -8.09 4.48
CA GLN A 265 -2.50 -8.27 3.38
C GLN A 265 -3.25 -8.46 2.07
N ARG A 266 -2.61 -8.18 0.94
CA ARG A 266 -3.07 -8.67 -0.37
C ARG A 266 -2.95 -10.18 -0.44
N ILE A 267 -3.98 -10.87 -0.89
CA ILE A 267 -3.98 -12.33 -1.06
C ILE A 267 -2.75 -12.78 -1.88
N LYS A 268 -2.45 -12.07 -2.98
CA LYS A 268 -1.32 -12.37 -3.86
C LYS A 268 0.08 -12.05 -3.27
N ARG A 269 0.16 -11.31 -2.16
CA ARG A 269 1.42 -10.96 -1.47
C ARG A 269 1.69 -11.86 -0.26
N MET A 270 0.70 -12.67 0.12
CA MET A 270 0.84 -13.60 1.23
C MET A 270 1.96 -14.60 0.95
N ILE A 271 2.85 -14.80 1.91
CA ILE A 271 3.95 -15.75 1.83
C ILE A 271 3.47 -17.05 2.46
N ILE A 272 3.63 -18.14 1.72
CA ILE A 272 3.30 -19.49 2.22
C ILE A 272 4.62 -20.19 2.56
N THR A 273 4.86 -20.40 3.86
CA THR A 273 6.07 -21.07 4.34
C THR A 273 5.72 -22.25 5.22
N SER A 274 6.14 -23.45 4.81
CA SER A 274 5.88 -24.71 5.53
C SER A 274 4.38 -24.92 5.87
N GLY A 275 3.46 -24.50 4.97
CA GLY A 275 2.02 -24.61 5.18
C GLY A 275 1.40 -23.46 6.02
N TYR A 276 2.18 -22.54 6.54
CA TYR A 276 1.70 -21.37 7.28
C TYR A 276 1.59 -20.14 6.38
N ASN A 277 0.53 -19.38 6.57
CA ASN A 277 0.37 -18.07 5.97
C ASN A 277 1.15 -17.03 6.76
N VAL A 278 2.05 -16.32 6.09
CA VAL A 278 2.81 -15.21 6.67
C VAL A 278 2.41 -13.94 5.95
N TYR A 279 2.10 -12.91 6.72
CA TYR A 279 1.61 -11.64 6.23
C TYR A 279 2.72 -10.60 6.26
N PRO A 280 3.35 -10.25 5.12
CA PRO A 280 4.43 -9.27 5.06
C PRO A 280 4.14 -7.96 5.79
N SER A 281 2.95 -7.39 5.64
CA SER A 281 2.60 -6.13 6.31
C SER A 281 2.63 -6.22 7.85
N GLN A 282 2.29 -7.38 8.42
CA GLN A 282 2.39 -7.58 9.87
C GLN A 282 3.86 -7.62 10.31
N LEU A 283 4.71 -8.31 9.54
CA LEU A 283 6.14 -8.36 9.84
C LEU A 283 6.79 -7.00 9.68
N GLU A 284 6.43 -6.25 8.63
CA GLU A 284 6.87 -4.89 8.40
C GLU A 284 6.51 -3.98 9.58
N ASN A 285 5.28 -4.05 10.10
CA ASN A 285 4.87 -3.31 11.30
C ASN A 285 5.70 -3.65 12.53
N ILE A 286 6.02 -4.93 12.73
CA ILE A 286 6.87 -5.37 13.85
C ILE A 286 8.30 -4.86 13.66
N LEU A 287 8.87 -5.02 12.48
CA LEU A 287 10.21 -4.57 12.15
C LEU A 287 10.35 -3.05 12.30
N ASP A 288 9.40 -2.27 11.79
CA ASP A 288 9.42 -0.81 11.81
C ASP A 288 9.30 -0.24 13.24
N ALA A 289 8.84 -1.02 14.21
CA ALA A 289 8.83 -0.66 15.62
C ALA A 289 10.23 -0.76 16.29
N HIS A 290 11.21 -1.40 15.65
CA HIS A 290 12.58 -1.47 16.16
C HIS A 290 13.27 -0.10 16.08
N GLU A 291 14.04 0.26 17.12
CA GLU A 291 14.66 1.59 17.25
C GLU A 291 15.55 1.99 16.07
N ALA A 292 16.28 1.03 15.49
CA ALA A 292 17.21 1.27 14.38
C ALA A 292 16.53 1.32 13.01
N ILE A 293 15.30 0.80 12.87
CA ILE A 293 14.63 0.64 11.57
C ILE A 293 13.81 1.87 11.25
N GLN A 294 14.02 2.39 10.05
CA GLN A 294 13.25 3.48 9.49
C GLN A 294 12.05 2.98 8.70
N MET A 295 12.27 1.96 7.89
CA MET A 295 11.28 1.35 7.02
C MET A 295 11.76 -0.03 6.61
N SER A 296 10.86 -0.99 6.51
CA SER A 296 11.15 -2.33 6.03
C SER A 296 10.25 -2.72 4.86
N CYS A 297 10.67 -3.74 4.13
CA CYS A 297 9.87 -4.44 3.13
C CYS A 297 10.16 -5.93 3.20
N VAL A 298 9.11 -6.73 3.33
CA VAL A 298 9.21 -8.18 3.46
C VAL A 298 8.67 -8.85 2.20
N ILE A 299 9.43 -9.82 1.68
CA ILE A 299 9.06 -10.62 0.52
C ILE A 299 9.20 -12.11 0.77
N GLY A 300 8.48 -12.91 -0.02
CA GLY A 300 8.67 -14.35 -0.12
C GLY A 300 9.64 -14.72 -1.21
N ILE A 301 10.62 -15.57 -0.90
CA ILE A 301 11.55 -16.12 -1.88
C ILE A 301 11.26 -17.61 -2.04
N PRO A 302 11.19 -18.14 -3.27
CA PRO A 302 11.00 -19.57 -3.50
C PRO A 302 11.99 -20.43 -2.73
N ASP A 303 11.52 -21.47 -2.09
CA ASP A 303 12.34 -22.46 -1.38
C ASP A 303 11.85 -23.87 -1.68
N PRO A 304 12.73 -24.81 -2.07
CA PRO A 304 12.33 -26.16 -2.46
C PRO A 304 11.72 -27.00 -1.34
N TYR A 305 11.98 -26.65 -0.06
CA TYR A 305 11.47 -27.42 1.09
C TYR A 305 10.30 -26.72 1.79
N LYS A 306 10.29 -25.38 1.81
CA LYS A 306 9.31 -24.60 2.57
C LYS A 306 8.25 -23.92 1.69
N MET A 307 8.27 -24.14 0.38
CA MET A 307 7.60 -23.37 -0.66
C MET A 307 8.20 -21.97 -0.80
N GLN A 308 8.23 -21.19 0.28
CA GLN A 308 8.84 -19.86 0.33
C GLN A 308 9.59 -19.66 1.64
N LYS A 309 10.63 -18.82 1.59
CA LYS A 309 11.34 -18.24 2.75
C LYS A 309 11.01 -16.75 2.85
N VAL A 310 10.97 -16.25 4.06
CA VAL A 310 10.76 -14.83 4.35
C VAL A 310 12.10 -14.10 4.28
N LYS A 311 12.19 -13.03 3.47
CA LYS A 311 13.34 -12.12 3.43
C LYS A 311 12.90 -10.70 3.75
N ALA A 312 13.67 -10.00 4.59
CA ALA A 312 13.42 -8.61 4.94
C ALA A 312 14.48 -7.68 4.34
N PHE A 313 14.03 -6.61 3.67
CA PHE A 313 14.86 -5.49 3.26
C PHE A 313 14.64 -4.35 4.24
N ILE A 314 15.71 -3.79 4.77
CA ILE A 314 15.65 -2.81 5.86
C ILE A 314 16.41 -1.56 5.50
N MET A 315 15.75 -0.43 5.68
CA MET A 315 16.35 0.90 5.66
C MET A 315 16.52 1.38 7.10
N LEU A 316 17.76 1.71 7.48
CA LEU A 316 18.09 2.16 8.85
C LEU A 316 17.79 3.65 9.03
N LYS A 317 17.48 4.04 10.28
CA LYS A 317 17.38 5.45 10.68
C LYS A 317 18.76 6.12 10.63
N PRO A 318 18.81 7.45 10.43
CA PRO A 318 20.05 8.21 10.60
C PRO A 318 20.70 7.95 11.96
N GLY A 319 22.00 7.74 11.95
CA GLY A 319 22.78 7.41 13.17
C GLY A 319 23.03 5.90 13.36
N PHE A 320 22.34 5.04 12.63
CA PHE A 320 22.63 3.61 12.61
C PHE A 320 23.36 3.21 11.33
N SER A 321 24.30 2.26 11.46
CA SER A 321 25.07 1.70 10.34
C SER A 321 24.77 0.20 10.19
N PRO A 322 24.92 -0.37 8.98
CA PRO A 322 24.62 -1.78 8.70
C PRO A 322 25.74 -2.70 9.25
N THR A 323 25.87 -2.76 10.57
CA THR A 323 26.85 -3.60 11.27
C THR A 323 26.21 -4.92 11.72
N GLU A 324 27.04 -5.92 12.04
CA GLU A 324 26.54 -7.20 12.56
C GLU A 324 25.85 -7.02 13.92
N GLU A 325 26.27 -6.06 14.75
CA GLU A 325 25.61 -5.75 16.03
C GLU A 325 24.17 -5.29 15.79
N VAL A 326 23.95 -4.36 14.85
CA VAL A 326 22.61 -3.87 14.50
C VAL A 326 21.78 -4.99 13.90
N LYS A 327 22.36 -5.83 13.04
CA LYS A 327 21.67 -6.99 12.45
C LYS A 327 21.24 -7.98 13.52
N ASN A 328 22.12 -8.30 14.47
CA ASN A 328 21.82 -9.21 15.57
C ASN A 328 20.75 -8.64 16.51
N SER A 329 20.80 -7.35 16.83
CA SER A 329 19.76 -6.66 17.60
C SER A 329 18.37 -6.82 16.93
N ILE A 330 18.30 -6.62 15.62
CA ILE A 330 17.05 -6.79 14.85
C ILE A 330 16.60 -8.25 14.88
N ILE A 331 17.50 -9.20 14.68
CA ILE A 331 17.19 -10.63 14.72
C ILE A 331 16.64 -11.03 16.10
N ASP A 332 17.26 -10.56 17.17
CA ASP A 332 16.83 -10.87 18.53
C ASP A 332 15.47 -10.21 18.86
N TYR A 333 15.23 -9.01 18.33
CA TYR A 333 13.93 -8.37 18.41
C TYR A 333 12.86 -9.17 17.64
N CYS A 334 13.17 -9.65 16.43
CA CYS A 334 12.28 -10.52 15.66
C CYS A 334 11.96 -11.81 16.43
N ARG A 335 12.94 -12.47 17.04
CA ARG A 335 12.74 -13.69 17.82
C ARG A 335 11.78 -13.51 18.99
N LYS A 336 11.72 -12.33 19.57
CA LYS A 336 10.82 -12.00 20.70
C LYS A 336 9.39 -11.67 20.24
N ASN A 337 9.22 -11.17 19.01
CA ASN A 337 7.96 -10.57 18.57
C ASN A 337 7.31 -11.30 17.37
N ILE A 338 8.04 -12.21 16.72
CA ILE A 338 7.59 -12.92 15.52
C ILE A 338 7.59 -14.42 15.77
N ALA A 339 6.54 -15.11 15.34
CA ALA A 339 6.46 -16.56 15.43
C ALA A 339 7.60 -17.24 14.64
N LYS A 340 8.15 -18.33 15.15
CA LYS A 340 9.32 -19.00 14.60
C LYS A 340 9.23 -19.33 13.11
N TYR A 341 8.05 -19.72 12.61
CA TYR A 341 7.85 -20.04 11.20
C TYR A 341 7.89 -18.82 10.28
N ALA A 342 7.61 -17.62 10.82
CA ALA A 342 7.54 -16.37 10.08
C ALA A 342 8.83 -15.51 10.20
N LEU A 343 9.82 -15.97 10.96
CA LEU A 343 11.09 -15.25 11.10
C LEU A 343 11.78 -15.06 9.74
N PRO A 344 12.27 -13.85 9.42
CA PRO A 344 13.11 -13.64 8.26
C PRO A 344 14.34 -14.57 8.30
N TYR A 345 14.55 -15.33 7.24
CA TYR A 345 15.75 -16.17 7.11
C TYR A 345 16.97 -15.31 6.76
N ASP A 346 16.74 -14.16 6.12
CA ASP A 346 17.77 -13.21 5.73
C ASP A 346 17.27 -11.76 5.89
N ILE A 347 18.20 -10.89 6.27
CA ILE A 347 18.00 -9.45 6.39
C ILE A 347 19.04 -8.75 5.52
N GLU A 348 18.57 -7.95 4.58
CA GLU A 348 19.40 -7.15 3.69
C GLU A 348 19.20 -5.65 3.94
N PHE A 349 20.28 -4.96 4.28
CA PHE A 349 20.25 -3.51 4.46
C PHE A 349 20.29 -2.78 3.11
N ARG A 350 19.46 -1.75 2.97
CA ARG A 350 19.38 -0.90 1.77
C ARG A 350 19.43 0.57 2.17
N ALA A 351 20.15 1.38 1.39
CA ALA A 351 20.15 2.83 1.56
C ALA A 351 18.78 3.45 1.22
N ALA A 352 18.04 2.83 0.29
CA ALA A 352 16.68 3.19 -0.07
C ALA A 352 15.91 1.96 -0.57
N LEU A 353 14.60 1.93 -0.31
CA LEU A 353 13.69 0.96 -0.91
C LEU A 353 13.15 1.50 -2.24
N PRO A 354 13.00 0.65 -3.27
CA PRO A 354 12.44 1.06 -4.56
C PRO A 354 11.00 1.54 -4.39
N LYS A 355 10.59 2.51 -5.20
CA LYS A 355 9.26 3.12 -5.11
C LYS A 355 8.55 3.11 -6.46
N THR A 356 7.27 2.85 -6.44
CA THR A 356 6.39 3.02 -7.58
C THR A 356 6.22 4.51 -7.93
N LEU A 357 5.66 4.80 -9.11
CA LEU A 357 5.34 6.17 -9.55
C LEU A 357 4.38 6.91 -8.59
N VAL A 358 3.59 6.17 -7.81
CA VAL A 358 2.69 6.74 -6.79
C VAL A 358 3.31 6.81 -5.40
N GLY A 359 4.60 6.49 -5.27
CA GLY A 359 5.36 6.62 -4.02
C GLY A 359 5.26 5.44 -3.05
N LYS A 360 4.59 4.35 -3.41
CA LYS A 360 4.53 3.12 -2.62
C LYS A 360 5.83 2.33 -2.75
N VAL A 361 6.17 1.49 -1.76
CA VAL A 361 7.29 0.56 -1.88
C VAL A 361 7.02 -0.46 -3.00
N ALA A 362 7.94 -0.54 -3.96
CA ALA A 362 7.85 -1.44 -5.11
C ALA A 362 8.40 -2.83 -4.75
N TYR A 363 7.73 -3.57 -3.85
CA TYR A 363 8.18 -4.88 -3.37
C TYR A 363 8.45 -5.90 -4.49
N ARG A 364 7.76 -5.79 -5.63
CA ARG A 364 7.96 -6.66 -6.79
C ARG A 364 9.31 -6.49 -7.46
N GLU A 365 9.85 -5.27 -7.46
CA GLU A 365 11.21 -5.04 -7.95
C GLU A 365 12.22 -5.79 -7.09
N LEU A 366 11.96 -5.87 -5.77
CA LEU A 366 12.78 -6.67 -4.84
C LEU A 366 12.62 -8.17 -5.09
N GLU A 367 11.37 -8.65 -5.28
CA GLU A 367 11.08 -10.04 -5.63
C GLU A 367 11.77 -10.45 -6.94
N GLN A 368 11.63 -9.62 -7.98
CA GLN A 368 12.24 -9.84 -9.28
C GLN A 368 13.78 -9.92 -9.19
N ALA A 369 14.38 -8.98 -8.48
CA ALA A 369 15.82 -8.93 -8.29
C ALA A 369 16.35 -10.20 -7.56
N GLU A 370 15.61 -10.69 -6.55
CA GLU A 370 15.98 -11.92 -5.86
C GLU A 370 15.82 -13.16 -6.74
N LEU A 371 14.76 -13.24 -7.53
CA LEU A 371 14.56 -14.32 -8.49
C LEU A 371 15.69 -14.37 -9.55
N GLU A 372 16.13 -13.19 -10.02
CA GLU A 372 17.25 -13.09 -10.96
C GLU A 372 18.58 -13.51 -10.32
N LYS A 373 18.84 -13.13 -9.07
CA LYS A 373 20.00 -13.61 -8.31
C LYS A 373 20.02 -15.14 -8.18
N MET A 374 18.86 -15.71 -7.85
CA MET A 374 18.72 -17.17 -7.71
C MET A 374 18.95 -17.89 -9.03
N LYS A 375 18.42 -17.39 -10.15
CA LYS A 375 18.65 -17.97 -11.49
C LYS A 375 20.12 -17.95 -11.84
N LYS A 376 20.79 -16.81 -11.70
CA LYS A 376 22.23 -16.69 -11.97
C LYS A 376 23.06 -17.62 -11.10
N ALA A 377 22.72 -17.74 -9.81
CA ALA A 377 23.41 -18.67 -8.92
C ALA A 377 23.22 -20.14 -9.32
N ALA A 378 22.04 -20.52 -9.81
CA ALA A 378 21.73 -21.84 -10.30
C ALA A 378 22.48 -22.15 -11.60
N GLU A 379 22.55 -21.20 -12.53
CA GLU A 379 23.30 -21.31 -13.80
C GLU A 379 24.80 -21.50 -13.54
N MET A 380 25.41 -20.66 -12.71
CA MET A 380 26.83 -20.79 -12.32
C MET A 380 27.12 -22.13 -11.65
N LYS A 381 26.19 -22.66 -10.85
CA LYS A 381 26.33 -23.94 -10.20
C LYS A 381 26.29 -25.12 -11.23
N ALA A 382 25.36 -25.02 -12.17
CA ALA A 382 25.24 -26.02 -13.25
C ALA A 382 26.48 -26.03 -14.18
N GLU A 383 27.02 -24.85 -14.49
CA GLU A 383 28.25 -24.71 -15.26
C GLU A 383 29.44 -25.35 -14.53
N SER A 384 29.63 -25.04 -13.25
CA SER A 384 30.70 -25.61 -12.42
C SER A 384 30.58 -27.12 -12.24
N GLU A 385 29.37 -27.67 -12.17
CA GLU A 385 29.13 -29.11 -12.10
C GLU A 385 29.40 -29.81 -13.46
N SER A 386 29.16 -29.15 -14.60
CA SER A 386 29.46 -29.66 -15.94
C SER A 386 30.97 -29.68 -16.21
N GLU A 387 31.70 -28.64 -15.82
CA GLU A 387 33.15 -28.58 -15.92
C GLU A 387 33.84 -29.64 -15.07
N ASN A 388 33.36 -29.87 -13.84
CA ASN A 388 33.88 -30.94 -12.97
C ASN A 388 33.60 -32.36 -13.53
N LYS A 389 32.48 -32.56 -14.21
CA LYS A 389 32.20 -33.87 -14.88
C LYS A 389 33.10 -34.11 -16.09
N ASN A 390 33.34 -33.06 -16.89
CA ASN A 390 34.23 -33.17 -18.06
C ASN A 390 35.70 -33.37 -17.64
N GLY A 391 36.18 -32.63 -16.63
CA GLY A 391 37.53 -32.80 -16.09
C GLY A 391 37.79 -34.18 -15.43
N ASN A 392 36.73 -34.81 -14.87
CA ASN A 392 36.84 -36.20 -14.37
C ASN A 392 36.73 -37.25 -15.47
N ALA A 393 36.09 -36.95 -16.61
CA ALA A 393 36.06 -37.85 -17.77
C ALA A 393 37.43 -37.90 -18.47
N GLU A 394 38.06 -36.73 -18.67
CA GLU A 394 39.43 -36.67 -19.26
C GLU A 394 40.49 -37.36 -18.40
N LYS A 395 40.43 -37.19 -17.05
CA LYS A 395 41.36 -37.92 -16.15
C LYS A 395 41.15 -39.43 -16.14
N LYS A 396 39.95 -39.94 -16.43
CA LYS A 396 39.69 -41.39 -16.56
C LYS A 396 40.13 -41.94 -17.91
N GLU A 397 40.15 -41.16 -18.99
CA GLU A 397 40.69 -41.59 -20.30
C GLU A 397 42.22 -41.62 -20.29
N ASP A 398 42.88 -40.65 -19.67
CA ASP A 398 44.34 -40.63 -19.53
C ASP A 398 44.88 -41.78 -18.66
N SER A 399 44.15 -42.11 -17.57
CA SER A 399 44.55 -43.26 -16.72
C SER A 399 44.38 -44.65 -17.42
N LYS A 400 43.49 -44.75 -18.42
CA LYS A 400 43.35 -45.95 -19.23
C LYS A 400 44.40 -46.06 -20.33
N LYS A 401 44.99 -44.97 -20.82
CA LYS A 401 46.05 -44.94 -21.82
C LYS A 401 47.45 -45.25 -21.23
N THR A 402 47.65 -44.98 -19.94
CA THR A 402 48.94 -45.25 -19.26
C THR A 402 49.04 -46.61 -18.60
N GLY A 403 47.98 -47.45 -18.59
CA GLY A 403 47.94 -48.78 -18.02
C GLY A 403 48.20 -49.91 -19.01
N ASN A 404 48.52 -49.61 -20.28
CA ASN A 404 48.73 -50.57 -21.33
C ASN A 404 50.13 -50.39 -22.02
N ARG A 405 51.15 -50.26 -21.18
CA ARG A 405 52.55 -50.39 -21.62
C ARG A 405 53.30 -51.38 -20.74
#